data_c2ade362b9996361dffd874d303adb8c
#
_entry.id   c2ade362b9996361dffd874d303adb8c
#
_cell.length_a   1.000
_cell.length_b   1.000
_cell.length_c   1.000
_cell.angle_alpha   90.00
_cell.angle_beta   90.00
_cell.angle_gamma   90.00
#
_symmetry.space_group_name_H-M   'P 1'
#
loop_
_entity.id
_entity.type
_entity.pdbx_description
1 polymer ?
#
loop_
_entity_poly.entity_id
_entity_poly.type
_entity_poly.pdbx_seq_one_letter_code
_entity_poly.pdbx_strand_id
1 'polypeptide(L)'
;MVNLDSDRFEIENDYELIQSWFMDQGWGDGLPIVPPTPDRVERMLHGTILNPDHIVGEIPPNYGSATVERVAINAVMAGCLPEYLPVVLAAVEAINDPAFNLYGIQATTHSCAPLVIVNGPIRESLGMNSSSGAYGPGWRSNATIGRAVRLVLLNIGGGYPGIGDMSTQGAPSKYTYCVAENEEANPWLPLHVDRGFKQNDSTVTVLAGEPPHNINDHSGRSAEDILTLVAGAMAVTGANNAYTGGQTLLALGPEHANTINNDGFDKLSIAEWLSKRARVPLERYTHDTLIERFGGIPDGPVPMVSSSDDLIVMVLGGPGKHTSWVPTFGAVSYTHLTLPTTPYV
;
A
#
# COMPACT_ATOMS: atom_id res chain seq x y z
N MET A 1 -9.73 33.57 -0.15
CA MET A 1 -8.40 33.17 -0.62
C MET A 1 -7.69 32.54 0.55
N VAL A 2 -7.34 31.26 0.41
CA VAL A 2 -6.52 30.55 1.40
C VAL A 2 -5.11 31.14 1.34
N ASN A 3 -4.49 31.40 2.49
CA ASN A 3 -3.10 31.84 2.51
C ASN A 3 -2.22 30.61 2.30
N LEU A 4 -1.55 30.54 1.16
CA LEU A 4 -0.59 29.48 0.81
C LEU A 4 0.82 29.98 1.16
N ASP A 5 1.60 29.15 1.88
CA ASP A 5 2.93 29.49 2.41
C ASP A 5 4.08 28.93 1.55
N SER A 6 3.78 28.07 0.58
CA SER A 6 4.76 27.49 -0.31
C SER A 6 5.30 28.50 -1.32
N ASP A 7 6.59 28.35 -1.68
CA ASP A 7 7.25 29.16 -2.70
C ASP A 7 6.51 29.13 -4.05
N ARG A 8 6.52 30.27 -4.76
CA ARG A 8 5.87 30.42 -6.06
C ARG A 8 6.90 30.69 -7.14
N PHE A 9 6.70 30.07 -8.27
CA PHE A 9 7.56 30.23 -9.46
C PHE A 9 6.71 30.65 -10.65
N GLU A 10 7.21 31.60 -11.43
CA GLU A 10 6.59 32.01 -12.69
C GLU A 10 7.29 31.28 -13.84
N ILE A 11 6.52 30.49 -14.57
CA ILE A 11 6.98 29.71 -15.71
C ILE A 11 6.08 30.05 -16.90
N GLU A 12 6.65 30.13 -18.09
CA GLU A 12 5.89 30.32 -19.32
C GLU A 12 4.81 29.22 -19.43
N ASN A 13 3.61 29.60 -19.87
CA ASN A 13 2.46 28.67 -20.00
C ASN A 13 2.61 27.79 -21.25
N ASP A 14 3.66 26.99 -21.26
CA ASP A 14 3.97 25.98 -22.26
C ASP A 14 4.13 24.62 -21.57
N TYR A 15 3.48 23.61 -22.12
CA TYR A 15 3.43 22.27 -21.49
C TYR A 15 4.80 21.64 -21.36
N GLU A 16 5.58 21.63 -22.42
CA GLU A 16 6.91 21.01 -22.47
C GLU A 16 7.89 21.75 -21.56
N LEU A 17 7.86 23.07 -21.53
CA LEU A 17 8.69 23.88 -20.64
C LEU A 17 8.35 23.62 -19.18
N ILE A 18 7.07 23.52 -18.82
CA ILE A 18 6.66 23.21 -17.45
C ILE A 18 7.16 21.82 -17.04
N GLN A 19 6.94 20.79 -17.88
CA GLN A 19 7.40 19.43 -17.57
C GLN A 19 8.91 19.38 -17.39
N SER A 20 9.66 19.97 -18.32
CA SER A 20 11.12 20.04 -18.27
C SER A 20 11.62 20.75 -17.01
N TRP A 21 10.98 21.87 -16.66
CA TRP A 21 11.34 22.62 -15.46
C TRP A 21 11.16 21.79 -14.18
N PHE A 22 10.04 21.07 -14.03
CA PHE A 22 9.82 20.19 -12.86
C PHE A 22 10.86 19.07 -12.80
N MET A 23 11.23 18.51 -13.96
CA MET A 23 12.28 17.48 -14.06
C MET A 23 13.65 18.05 -13.65
N ASP A 24 14.00 19.25 -14.11
CA ASP A 24 15.27 19.92 -13.76
C ASP A 24 15.37 20.29 -12.28
N GLN A 25 14.24 20.59 -11.62
CA GLN A 25 14.19 20.76 -10.18
C GLN A 25 14.27 19.45 -9.39
N GLY A 26 14.17 18.31 -10.07
CA GLY A 26 14.06 17.01 -9.41
C GLY A 26 12.70 16.80 -8.68
N TRP A 27 11.66 17.51 -9.06
CA TRP A 27 10.33 17.40 -8.45
C TRP A 27 9.41 16.54 -9.30
N GLY A 28 9.32 15.28 -8.95
CA GLY A 28 8.46 14.34 -9.65
C GLY A 28 8.99 12.91 -9.64
N ASP A 29 8.24 12.03 -10.27
CA ASP A 29 8.50 10.60 -10.36
C ASP A 29 8.92 10.14 -11.78
N GLY A 30 9.22 11.09 -12.66
CA GLY A 30 9.54 10.83 -14.07
C GLY A 30 8.31 10.74 -14.99
N LEU A 31 7.10 10.76 -14.45
CA LEU A 31 5.86 10.85 -15.23
C LEU A 31 5.39 12.30 -15.36
N PRO A 32 4.64 12.65 -16.42
CA PRO A 32 4.03 13.97 -16.53
C PRO A 32 3.22 14.34 -15.28
N ILE A 33 3.34 15.59 -14.84
CA ILE A 33 2.63 16.11 -13.66
C ILE A 33 1.53 17.10 -14.07
N VAL A 34 0.54 17.24 -13.19
CA VAL A 34 -0.40 18.36 -13.26
C VAL A 34 0.23 19.55 -12.53
N PRO A 35 0.48 20.70 -13.19
CA PRO A 35 1.08 21.85 -12.54
C PRO A 35 0.25 22.31 -11.33
N PRO A 36 0.85 22.39 -10.11
CA PRO A 36 0.14 22.77 -8.89
C PRO A 36 0.01 24.29 -8.79
N THR A 37 -0.76 24.88 -9.69
CA THR A 37 -1.05 26.32 -9.62
C THR A 37 -1.83 26.67 -8.35
N PRO A 38 -1.71 27.92 -7.83
CA PRO A 38 -2.44 28.33 -6.62
C PRO A 38 -3.93 27.98 -6.65
N ASP A 39 -4.61 28.23 -7.76
CA ASP A 39 -6.03 27.90 -7.93
C ASP A 39 -6.33 26.39 -7.85
N ARG A 40 -5.42 25.55 -8.32
CA ARG A 40 -5.58 24.08 -8.23
C ARG A 40 -5.33 23.58 -6.82
N VAL A 41 -4.33 24.14 -6.14
CA VAL A 41 -4.04 23.81 -4.73
C VAL A 41 -5.18 24.29 -3.83
N GLU A 42 -5.69 25.53 -4.02
CA GLU A 42 -6.85 26.02 -3.26
C GLU A 42 -8.08 25.12 -3.46
N ARG A 43 -8.37 24.70 -4.69
CA ARG A 43 -9.44 23.71 -4.95
C ARG A 43 -9.20 22.37 -4.30
N MET A 44 -7.95 21.87 -4.31
CA MET A 44 -7.59 20.61 -3.66
C MET A 44 -7.84 20.69 -2.15
N LEU A 45 -7.51 21.81 -1.53
CA LEU A 45 -7.71 22.05 -0.10
C LEU A 45 -9.18 22.07 0.31
N HIS A 46 -10.13 22.29 -0.61
CA HIS A 46 -11.57 22.12 -0.31
C HIS A 46 -11.93 20.66 0.03
N GLY A 47 -11.08 19.70 -0.29
CA GLY A 47 -11.27 18.28 0.07
C GLY A 47 -11.05 17.96 1.54
N THR A 48 -10.67 18.93 2.38
CA THR A 48 -10.43 18.73 3.81
C THR A 48 -10.88 19.90 4.64
N ILE A 49 -11.15 19.65 5.92
CA ILE A 49 -11.45 20.70 6.91
C ILE A 49 -10.20 21.14 7.69
N LEU A 50 -9.07 20.48 7.47
CA LEU A 50 -7.81 20.83 8.14
C LEU A 50 -7.23 22.12 7.58
N ASN A 51 -6.56 22.86 8.45
CA ASN A 51 -5.85 24.05 8.02
C ASN A 51 -4.66 23.68 7.11
N PRO A 52 -4.32 24.51 6.11
CA PRO A 52 -3.19 24.24 5.20
C PRO A 52 -1.84 24.06 5.90
N ASP A 53 -1.62 24.76 7.00
CA ASP A 53 -0.41 24.74 7.82
C ASP A 53 -0.35 23.55 8.83
N HIS A 54 -1.46 22.82 8.98
CA HIS A 54 -1.48 21.64 9.84
C HIS A 54 -0.46 20.58 9.36
N ILE A 55 0.42 20.16 10.27
CA ILE A 55 1.45 19.17 9.98
C ILE A 55 0.86 17.76 10.16
N VAL A 56 0.81 17.00 9.08
CA VAL A 56 0.35 15.60 9.05
C VAL A 56 1.43 14.64 9.53
N GLY A 57 2.69 14.97 9.25
CA GLY A 57 3.84 14.18 9.68
C GLY A 57 5.16 14.75 9.18
N GLU A 58 6.26 14.12 9.60
CA GLU A 58 7.62 14.41 9.11
C GLU A 58 8.09 13.21 8.27
N ILE A 59 8.44 13.45 7.02
CA ILE A 59 8.71 12.38 6.06
C ILE A 59 10.21 12.10 5.98
N PRO A 60 10.69 10.92 6.48
CA PRO A 60 12.07 10.51 6.29
C PRO A 60 12.40 10.19 4.83
N PRO A 61 13.71 10.14 4.42
CA PRO A 61 14.86 10.30 5.28
C PRO A 61 15.22 11.75 5.63
N ASN A 62 14.72 12.76 4.89
CA ASN A 62 15.05 14.16 5.12
C ASN A 62 14.23 14.79 6.25
N TYR A 63 13.20 14.11 6.77
CA TYR A 63 12.26 14.62 7.77
C TYR A 63 11.63 15.95 7.38
N GLY A 64 11.30 16.09 6.08
CA GLY A 64 10.55 17.24 5.59
C GLY A 64 9.15 17.27 6.18
N SER A 65 8.72 18.46 6.60
CA SER A 65 7.38 18.67 7.20
C SER A 65 6.29 18.54 6.14
N ALA A 66 5.42 17.53 6.26
CA ALA A 66 4.27 17.31 5.40
C ALA A 66 3.06 18.11 5.95
N THR A 67 2.98 19.41 5.60
CA THR A 67 1.78 20.18 5.86
C THR A 67 0.66 19.75 4.91
N VAL A 68 -0.59 20.00 5.30
CA VAL A 68 -1.77 19.74 4.44
C VAL A 68 -1.62 20.42 3.07
N GLU A 69 -1.09 21.66 3.03
CA GLU A 69 -0.80 22.36 1.77
C GLU A 69 0.22 21.58 0.91
N ARG A 70 1.35 21.15 1.48
CA ARG A 70 2.38 20.40 0.75
C ARG A 70 1.87 19.04 0.26
N VAL A 71 1.05 18.37 1.06
CA VAL A 71 0.38 17.13 0.61
C VAL A 71 -0.59 17.43 -0.53
N ALA A 72 -1.39 18.52 -0.43
CA ALA A 72 -2.30 18.94 -1.50
C ALA A 72 -1.57 19.29 -2.80
N ILE A 73 -0.41 19.95 -2.73
CA ILE A 73 0.45 20.21 -3.89
C ILE A 73 0.83 18.89 -4.60
N ASN A 74 1.30 17.90 -3.85
CA ASN A 74 1.67 16.59 -4.39
C ASN A 74 0.46 15.81 -4.93
N ALA A 75 -0.71 15.95 -4.28
CA ALA A 75 -1.96 15.37 -4.78
C ALA A 75 -2.40 16.01 -6.12
N VAL A 76 -2.27 17.33 -6.28
CA VAL A 76 -2.48 18.00 -7.57
C VAL A 76 -1.50 17.48 -8.61
N MET A 77 -0.21 17.42 -8.30
CA MET A 77 0.83 16.93 -9.21
C MET A 77 0.54 15.51 -9.69
N ALA A 78 0.05 14.64 -8.79
CA ALA A 78 -0.36 13.26 -9.09
C ALA A 78 -1.60 13.19 -10.00
N GLY A 79 -2.42 14.23 -10.06
CA GLY A 79 -3.68 14.28 -10.79
C GLY A 79 -4.91 13.87 -9.97
N CYS A 80 -4.84 13.94 -8.63
CA CYS A 80 -5.98 13.68 -7.75
C CYS A 80 -7.13 14.66 -8.00
N LEU A 81 -8.33 14.24 -7.64
CA LEU A 81 -9.48 15.12 -7.43
C LEU A 81 -9.52 15.58 -5.96
N PRO A 82 -10.15 16.71 -5.64
CA PRO A 82 -10.23 17.22 -4.27
C PRO A 82 -10.79 16.20 -3.27
N GLU A 83 -11.81 15.44 -3.65
CA GLU A 83 -12.45 14.41 -2.84
C GLU A 83 -11.51 13.23 -2.48
N TYR A 84 -10.34 13.11 -3.14
CA TYR A 84 -9.35 12.07 -2.81
C TYR A 84 -8.40 12.51 -1.70
N LEU A 85 -8.31 13.81 -1.42
CA LEU A 85 -7.38 14.38 -0.45
C LEU A 85 -7.50 13.76 0.95
N PRO A 86 -8.69 13.46 1.50
CA PRO A 86 -8.81 12.81 2.81
C PRO A 86 -8.11 11.45 2.88
N VAL A 87 -8.18 10.66 1.80
CA VAL A 87 -7.50 9.35 1.72
C VAL A 87 -5.99 9.54 1.64
N VAL A 88 -5.51 10.53 0.87
CA VAL A 88 -4.07 10.84 0.79
C VAL A 88 -3.53 11.29 2.14
N LEU A 89 -4.24 12.18 2.86
CA LEU A 89 -3.85 12.66 4.19
C LEU A 89 -3.80 11.50 5.18
N ALA A 90 -4.85 10.66 5.23
CA ALA A 90 -4.89 9.48 6.10
C ALA A 90 -3.76 8.50 5.79
N ALA A 91 -3.41 8.31 4.51
CA ALA A 91 -2.29 7.46 4.12
C ALA A 91 -0.95 8.04 4.58
N VAL A 92 -0.75 9.36 4.42
CA VAL A 92 0.46 10.06 4.89
C VAL A 92 0.58 9.98 6.41
N GLU A 93 -0.51 10.13 7.14
CA GLU A 93 -0.56 10.00 8.59
C GLU A 93 -0.23 8.55 9.02
N ALA A 94 -0.86 7.57 8.37
CA ALA A 94 -0.66 6.15 8.66
C ALA A 94 0.79 5.67 8.43
N ILE A 95 1.47 6.13 7.37
CA ILE A 95 2.88 5.75 7.14
C ILE A 95 3.84 6.44 8.10
N ASN A 96 3.43 7.49 8.80
CA ASN A 96 4.20 8.17 9.85
C ASN A 96 4.06 7.50 11.21
N ASP A 97 3.16 6.52 11.39
CA ASP A 97 3.10 5.76 12.63
C ASP A 97 4.44 5.02 12.86
N PRO A 98 5.03 5.10 14.06
CA PRO A 98 6.31 4.43 14.36
C PRO A 98 6.32 2.94 14.05
N ALA A 99 5.17 2.24 14.17
CA ALA A 99 5.06 0.82 13.88
C ALA A 99 5.29 0.50 12.40
N PHE A 100 5.01 1.45 11.49
CA PHE A 100 5.25 1.28 10.05
C PHE A 100 6.74 1.36 9.69
N ASN A 101 7.57 2.05 10.48
CA ASN A 101 9.01 2.21 10.23
C ASN A 101 9.33 2.84 8.86
N LEU A 102 8.74 3.97 8.55
CA LEU A 102 8.87 4.61 7.22
C LEU A 102 10.34 4.88 6.84
N TYR A 103 11.21 5.26 7.80
CA TYR A 103 12.64 5.46 7.52
C TYR A 103 13.29 4.19 6.96
N GLY A 104 13.09 3.06 7.63
CA GLY A 104 13.64 1.78 7.17
C GLY A 104 13.08 1.37 5.80
N ILE A 105 11.79 1.60 5.56
CA ILE A 105 11.13 1.28 4.28
C ILE A 105 11.66 2.15 3.14
N GLN A 106 11.97 3.41 3.38
CA GLN A 106 12.53 4.29 2.36
C GLN A 106 14.02 4.00 2.10
N ALA A 107 14.84 3.86 3.16
CA ALA A 107 16.29 3.75 3.06
C ALA A 107 16.81 2.34 2.71
N THR A 108 15.94 1.33 2.71
CA THR A 108 16.36 -0.06 2.45
C THR A 108 16.81 -0.32 1.02
N THR A 109 17.66 -1.34 0.85
CA THR A 109 17.96 -1.92 -0.47
C THR A 109 16.84 -2.82 -1.01
N HIS A 110 15.83 -3.12 -0.19
CA HIS A 110 14.67 -3.91 -0.53
C HIS A 110 13.67 -3.12 -1.41
N SER A 111 12.93 -3.81 -2.29
CA SER A 111 12.06 -3.19 -3.29
C SER A 111 10.63 -2.90 -2.82
N CYS A 112 10.39 -2.84 -1.50
CA CYS A 112 9.05 -2.55 -0.97
C CYS A 112 8.59 -1.11 -1.23
N ALA A 113 7.28 -0.94 -1.21
CA ALA A 113 6.60 0.35 -1.28
C ALA A 113 5.39 0.38 -0.33
N PRO A 114 4.97 1.55 0.18
CA PRO A 114 3.72 1.64 0.91
C PRO A 114 2.53 1.23 0.02
N LEU A 115 1.90 0.10 0.36
CA LEU A 115 0.61 -0.31 -0.19
C LEU A 115 -0.48 0.34 0.65
N VAL A 116 -1.34 1.09 0.00
CA VAL A 116 -2.51 1.74 0.59
C VAL A 116 -3.74 0.89 0.29
N ILE A 117 -4.41 0.39 1.32
CA ILE A 117 -5.67 -0.36 1.22
C ILE A 117 -6.78 0.51 1.80
N VAL A 118 -7.81 0.74 1.02
CA VAL A 118 -8.95 1.59 1.40
C VAL A 118 -10.16 0.71 1.68
N ASN A 119 -10.81 0.96 2.82
CA ASN A 119 -12.01 0.27 3.27
C ASN A 119 -13.15 1.25 3.59
N GLY A 120 -14.36 0.70 3.64
CA GLY A 120 -15.57 1.42 4.04
C GLY A 120 -16.21 2.24 2.90
N PRO A 121 -17.24 3.05 3.22
CA PRO A 121 -18.08 3.72 2.22
C PRO A 121 -17.32 4.68 1.28
N ILE A 122 -16.18 5.22 1.70
CA ILE A 122 -15.37 6.14 0.89
C ILE A 122 -14.90 5.48 -0.42
N ARG A 123 -14.70 4.16 -0.47
CA ARG A 123 -14.33 3.41 -1.67
C ARG A 123 -15.32 3.66 -2.82
N GLU A 124 -16.61 3.52 -2.50
CA GLU A 124 -17.68 3.70 -3.48
C GLU A 124 -17.82 5.16 -3.89
N SER A 125 -17.80 6.08 -2.90
CA SER A 125 -17.95 7.52 -3.18
C SER A 125 -16.84 8.07 -4.08
N LEU A 126 -15.63 7.50 -4.00
CA LEU A 126 -14.49 7.86 -4.84
C LEU A 126 -14.40 7.04 -6.14
N GLY A 127 -15.30 6.12 -6.37
CA GLY A 127 -15.29 5.23 -7.52
C GLY A 127 -14.02 4.39 -7.60
N MET A 128 -13.54 3.87 -6.47
CA MET A 128 -12.34 3.03 -6.42
C MET A 128 -12.62 1.65 -7.00
N ASN A 129 -11.65 1.13 -7.74
CA ASN A 129 -11.73 -0.25 -8.22
C ASN A 129 -11.22 -1.22 -7.16
N SER A 130 -12.07 -2.16 -6.81
CA SER A 130 -11.76 -3.31 -5.94
C SER A 130 -11.92 -4.65 -6.68
N SER A 131 -12.46 -4.62 -7.91
CA SER A 131 -12.82 -5.77 -8.73
C SER A 131 -11.75 -6.08 -9.79
N SER A 132 -12.15 -6.49 -10.98
CA SER A 132 -11.23 -6.88 -12.05
C SER A 132 -10.18 -5.81 -12.34
N GLY A 133 -8.90 -6.20 -12.30
CA GLY A 133 -7.81 -5.27 -12.54
C GLY A 133 -7.50 -4.31 -11.40
N ALA A 134 -7.87 -4.61 -10.16
CA ALA A 134 -7.73 -3.72 -9.01
C ALA A 134 -6.30 -3.19 -8.78
N TYR A 135 -5.26 -3.98 -9.09
CA TYR A 135 -3.87 -3.52 -9.08
C TYR A 135 -3.44 -2.80 -10.37
N GLY A 136 -4.29 -2.80 -11.38
CA GLY A 136 -3.96 -2.34 -12.73
C GLY A 136 -4.44 -0.91 -13.04
N PRO A 137 -4.24 -0.47 -14.29
CA PRO A 137 -4.65 0.85 -14.73
C PRO A 137 -6.16 0.93 -14.97
N GLY A 138 -6.68 2.18 -15.10
CA GLY A 138 -8.04 2.44 -15.56
C GLY A 138 -8.88 3.25 -14.58
N TRP A 139 -8.55 3.25 -13.30
CA TRP A 139 -9.27 4.00 -12.26
C TRP A 139 -8.42 5.13 -11.72
N ARG A 140 -8.92 6.35 -11.88
CA ARG A 140 -8.20 7.56 -11.47
C ARG A 140 -7.92 7.58 -9.99
N SER A 141 -8.87 7.21 -9.14
CA SER A 141 -8.74 7.17 -7.68
C SER A 141 -7.59 6.27 -7.24
N ASN A 142 -7.60 4.99 -7.66
CA ASN A 142 -6.51 4.05 -7.33
C ASN A 142 -5.15 4.57 -7.79
N ALA A 143 -5.06 4.99 -9.06
CA ALA A 143 -3.80 5.41 -9.66
C ALA A 143 -3.24 6.67 -9.00
N THR A 144 -4.06 7.71 -8.83
CA THR A 144 -3.56 9.02 -8.38
C THR A 144 -3.38 9.13 -6.88
N ILE A 145 -4.16 8.41 -6.07
CA ILE A 145 -3.96 8.36 -4.61
C ILE A 145 -2.60 7.71 -4.28
N GLY A 146 -2.33 6.53 -4.83
CA GLY A 146 -1.04 5.87 -4.60
C GLY A 146 0.14 6.70 -5.12
N ARG A 147 -0.02 7.36 -6.29
CA ARG A 147 0.98 8.26 -6.84
C ARG A 147 1.20 9.50 -5.97
N ALA A 148 0.14 10.07 -5.39
CA ALA A 148 0.26 11.22 -4.50
C ALA A 148 1.10 10.89 -3.26
N VAL A 149 0.87 9.71 -2.64
CA VAL A 149 1.71 9.22 -1.54
C VAL A 149 3.16 9.08 -1.99
N ARG A 150 3.44 8.51 -3.17
CA ARG A 150 4.81 8.42 -3.69
C ARG A 150 5.45 9.78 -3.90
N LEU A 151 4.74 10.76 -4.46
CA LEU A 151 5.26 12.11 -4.65
C LEU A 151 5.56 12.81 -3.31
N VAL A 152 4.75 12.59 -2.28
CA VAL A 152 5.05 13.05 -0.91
C VAL A 152 6.36 12.47 -0.41
N LEU A 153 6.58 11.17 -0.59
CA LEU A 153 7.83 10.50 -0.19
C LEU A 153 9.06 11.04 -0.94
N LEU A 154 8.91 11.37 -2.22
CA LEU A 154 9.97 11.94 -3.05
C LEU A 154 10.22 13.41 -2.67
N ASN A 155 9.21 14.25 -2.85
CA ASN A 155 9.36 15.71 -2.84
C ASN A 155 9.50 16.29 -1.42
N ILE A 156 8.88 15.68 -0.42
CA ILE A 156 8.96 16.11 0.98
C ILE A 156 10.01 15.28 1.73
N GLY A 157 9.99 13.97 1.53
CA GLY A 157 10.86 13.03 2.23
C GLY A 157 12.27 12.92 1.66
N GLY A 158 12.49 13.29 0.40
CA GLY A 158 13.77 13.10 -0.27
C GLY A 158 14.09 11.65 -0.64
N GLY A 159 13.06 10.80 -0.75
CA GLY A 159 13.16 9.38 -1.07
C GLY A 159 13.51 9.09 -2.54
N TYR A 160 14.45 9.85 -3.13
CA TYR A 160 14.87 9.65 -4.51
C TYR A 160 15.79 8.43 -4.67
N PRO A 161 15.68 7.71 -5.81
CA PRO A 161 16.55 6.59 -6.10
C PRO A 161 18.03 6.94 -6.02
N GLY A 162 18.81 6.15 -5.26
CA GLY A 162 20.24 6.34 -5.07
C GLY A 162 20.63 7.47 -4.08
N ILE A 163 19.65 8.16 -3.49
CA ILE A 163 19.86 9.21 -2.48
C ILE A 163 19.18 8.81 -1.18
N GLY A 164 17.86 8.79 -1.16
CA GLY A 164 17.04 8.41 0.01
C GLY A 164 16.35 7.06 -0.15
N ASP A 165 16.17 6.58 -1.38
CA ASP A 165 15.70 5.23 -1.71
C ASP A 165 16.87 4.42 -2.26
N MET A 166 17.37 3.50 -1.45
CA MET A 166 18.53 2.66 -1.82
C MET A 166 18.14 1.32 -2.44
N SER A 167 16.87 1.16 -2.81
CA SER A 167 16.36 -0.07 -3.42
C SER A 167 17.20 -0.49 -4.61
N THR A 168 17.76 -1.72 -4.58
CA THR A 168 18.70 -2.22 -5.60
C THR A 168 18.09 -2.18 -7.00
N GLN A 169 16.83 -2.51 -7.14
CA GLN A 169 16.13 -2.54 -8.45
C GLN A 169 14.87 -1.66 -8.48
N GLY A 170 14.31 -1.31 -7.30
CA GLY A 170 12.99 -0.72 -7.23
C GLY A 170 11.88 -1.70 -7.64
N ALA A 171 10.70 -1.18 -7.85
CA ALA A 171 9.54 -1.95 -8.32
C ALA A 171 8.51 -1.03 -8.98
N PRO A 172 7.67 -1.53 -9.92
CA PRO A 172 6.58 -0.74 -10.50
C PRO A 172 5.59 -0.19 -9.45
N SER A 173 5.42 -0.89 -8.32
CA SER A 173 4.62 -0.45 -7.18
C SER A 173 5.13 0.83 -6.53
N LYS A 174 6.37 1.26 -6.81
CA LYS A 174 6.90 2.56 -6.37
C LYS A 174 6.38 3.76 -7.16
N TYR A 175 5.70 3.56 -8.30
CA TYR A 175 4.98 4.64 -8.98
C TYR A 175 3.62 4.92 -8.33
N THR A 176 2.87 3.85 -8.05
CA THR A 176 1.56 3.90 -7.40
C THR A 176 1.24 2.54 -6.79
N TYR A 177 0.69 2.53 -5.59
CA TYR A 177 0.30 1.28 -4.95
C TYR A 177 -0.90 1.53 -4.02
N CYS A 178 -2.10 1.55 -4.59
CA CYS A 178 -3.34 1.81 -3.86
C CYS A 178 -4.48 0.94 -4.40
N VAL A 179 -5.16 0.25 -3.51
CA VAL A 179 -6.30 -0.62 -3.81
C VAL A 179 -7.44 -0.37 -2.82
N ALA A 180 -8.64 -0.81 -3.18
CA ALA A 180 -9.76 -0.93 -2.26
C ALA A 180 -10.10 -2.41 -2.07
N GLU A 181 -10.49 -2.84 -0.86
CA GLU A 181 -11.00 -4.20 -0.63
C GLU A 181 -12.32 -4.41 -1.37
N ASN A 182 -12.52 -5.56 -1.97
CA ASN A 182 -13.80 -5.94 -2.57
C ASN A 182 -14.75 -6.46 -1.46
N GLU A 183 -15.32 -5.52 -0.70
CA GLU A 183 -16.16 -5.83 0.45
C GLU A 183 -17.47 -6.52 0.06
N GLU A 184 -18.00 -6.20 -1.14
CA GLU A 184 -19.24 -6.77 -1.66
C GLU A 184 -19.09 -8.26 -2.01
N ALA A 185 -17.90 -8.67 -2.42
CA ALA A 185 -17.59 -10.07 -2.73
C ALA A 185 -16.90 -10.80 -1.58
N ASN A 186 -16.66 -10.12 -0.46
CA ASN A 186 -16.04 -10.70 0.72
C ASN A 186 -17.07 -11.49 1.53
N PRO A 187 -16.92 -12.83 1.70
CA PRO A 187 -17.87 -13.62 2.48
C PRO A 187 -17.70 -13.44 4.01
N TRP A 188 -16.65 -12.73 4.44
CA TRP A 188 -16.35 -12.44 5.84
C TRP A 188 -16.50 -10.94 6.14
N LEU A 189 -16.15 -10.52 7.35
CA LEU A 189 -16.09 -9.10 7.68
C LEU A 189 -14.97 -8.40 6.89
N PRO A 190 -15.18 -7.14 6.45
CA PRO A 190 -14.10 -6.35 5.85
C PRO A 190 -12.92 -6.14 6.79
N LEU A 191 -11.72 -5.89 6.22
CA LEU A 191 -10.49 -5.73 6.98
C LEU A 191 -10.58 -4.69 8.11
N HIS A 192 -11.22 -3.55 7.86
CA HIS A 192 -11.35 -2.52 8.87
C HIS A 192 -12.23 -2.95 10.05
N VAL A 193 -13.29 -3.73 9.78
CA VAL A 193 -14.16 -4.24 10.83
C VAL A 193 -13.45 -5.30 11.67
N ASP A 194 -12.66 -6.18 11.04
CA ASP A 194 -11.79 -7.14 11.74
C ASP A 194 -10.79 -6.43 12.66
N ARG A 195 -10.41 -5.19 12.32
CA ARG A 195 -9.50 -4.34 13.12
C ARG A 195 -10.20 -3.47 14.16
N GLY A 196 -11.51 -3.68 14.37
CA GLY A 196 -12.28 -3.05 15.43
C GLY A 196 -12.96 -1.72 15.05
N PHE A 197 -12.89 -1.32 13.76
CA PHE A 197 -13.65 -0.19 13.26
C PHE A 197 -15.10 -0.58 12.96
N LYS A 198 -15.98 0.42 12.87
CA LYS A 198 -17.40 0.16 12.55
C LYS A 198 -17.56 -0.07 11.04
N GLN A 199 -18.60 -0.79 10.66
CA GLN A 199 -18.95 -1.06 9.25
C GLN A 199 -19.04 0.21 8.38
N ASN A 200 -19.50 1.32 8.95
CA ASN A 200 -19.66 2.58 8.24
C ASN A 200 -18.44 3.53 8.40
N ASP A 201 -17.40 3.10 9.08
CA ASP A 201 -16.15 3.85 9.12
C ASP A 201 -15.39 3.65 7.82
N SER A 202 -14.78 4.71 7.33
CA SER A 202 -13.86 4.63 6.20
C SER A 202 -12.43 4.67 6.71
N THR A 203 -11.60 3.74 6.26
CA THR A 203 -10.23 3.60 6.78
C THR A 203 -9.20 3.44 5.67
N VAL A 204 -7.97 3.74 6.01
CA VAL A 204 -6.78 3.43 5.23
C VAL A 204 -5.91 2.49 6.03
N THR A 205 -5.54 1.36 5.45
CA THR A 205 -4.50 0.47 5.99
C THR A 205 -3.26 0.57 5.12
N VAL A 206 -2.09 0.71 5.74
CA VAL A 206 -0.81 0.74 5.04
C VAL A 206 0.05 -0.45 5.41
N LEU A 207 0.76 -1.00 4.44
CA LEU A 207 1.79 -2.01 4.68
C LEU A 207 2.94 -1.85 3.68
N ALA A 208 4.16 -2.26 4.07
CA ALA A 208 5.35 -2.15 3.23
C ALA A 208 5.44 -3.35 2.28
N GLY A 209 4.71 -3.30 1.15
CA GLY A 209 4.54 -4.41 0.23
C GLY A 209 5.57 -4.45 -0.89
N GLU A 210 6.01 -5.68 -1.24
CA GLU A 210 6.57 -5.99 -2.55
C GLU A 210 5.45 -6.00 -3.60
N PRO A 211 5.77 -6.07 -4.91
CA PRO A 211 4.76 -6.35 -5.92
C PRO A 211 3.98 -7.64 -5.60
N PRO A 212 2.67 -7.69 -5.87
CA PRO A 212 1.87 -8.87 -5.59
C PRO A 212 2.31 -10.07 -6.43
N HIS A 213 2.53 -11.21 -5.78
CA HIS A 213 2.78 -12.47 -6.45
C HIS A 213 1.47 -13.17 -6.78
N ASN A 214 1.22 -13.39 -8.07
CA ASN A 214 0.00 -14.07 -8.51
C ASN A 214 0.04 -15.57 -8.24
N ILE A 215 -1.04 -16.10 -7.67
CA ILE A 215 -1.26 -17.52 -7.41
C ILE A 215 -2.43 -17.97 -8.28
N ASN A 216 -2.15 -18.93 -9.17
CA ASN A 216 -3.12 -19.48 -10.11
C ASN A 216 -3.57 -20.87 -9.64
N ASP A 217 -4.87 -21.01 -9.31
CA ASP A 217 -5.46 -22.31 -9.00
C ASP A 217 -6.84 -22.48 -9.63
N HIS A 218 -6.87 -22.97 -10.85
CA HIS A 218 -8.10 -23.32 -11.56
C HIS A 218 -8.68 -24.68 -11.18
N SER A 219 -7.93 -25.50 -10.43
CA SER A 219 -8.24 -26.89 -10.14
C SER A 219 -8.80 -27.11 -8.75
N GLY A 220 -8.40 -26.31 -7.77
CA GLY A 220 -8.83 -26.44 -6.38
C GLY A 220 -10.35 -26.36 -6.23
N ARG A 221 -10.89 -27.30 -5.47
CA ARG A 221 -12.32 -27.44 -5.23
C ARG A 221 -12.70 -27.37 -3.77
N SER A 222 -11.71 -27.37 -2.89
CA SER A 222 -11.84 -27.28 -1.45
C SER A 222 -10.91 -26.20 -0.90
N ALA A 223 -11.19 -25.76 0.34
CA ALA A 223 -10.30 -24.89 1.08
C ALA A 223 -8.89 -25.46 1.18
N GLU A 224 -8.79 -26.76 1.47
CA GLU A 224 -7.50 -27.44 1.65
C GLU A 224 -6.69 -27.49 0.34
N ASP A 225 -7.33 -27.72 -0.81
CA ASP A 225 -6.68 -27.67 -2.11
C ASP A 225 -6.06 -26.30 -2.37
N ILE A 226 -6.88 -25.24 -2.24
CA ILE A 226 -6.47 -23.85 -2.51
C ILE A 226 -5.37 -23.42 -1.54
N LEU A 227 -5.57 -23.63 -0.25
CA LEU A 227 -4.60 -23.22 0.78
C LEU A 227 -3.29 -24.00 0.69
N THR A 228 -3.30 -25.27 0.23
CA THR A 228 -2.08 -26.03 -0.02
C THR A 228 -1.24 -25.37 -1.12
N LEU A 229 -1.89 -24.94 -2.19
CA LEU A 229 -1.21 -24.26 -3.30
C LEU A 229 -0.72 -22.87 -2.89
N VAL A 230 -1.53 -22.13 -2.12
CA VAL A 230 -1.14 -20.84 -1.52
C VAL A 230 0.09 -21.01 -0.63
N ALA A 231 0.10 -22.00 0.28
CA ALA A 231 1.24 -22.26 1.15
C ALA A 231 2.52 -22.55 0.36
N GLY A 232 2.40 -23.35 -0.71
CA GLY A 232 3.51 -23.64 -1.61
C GLY A 232 4.04 -22.41 -2.35
N ALA A 233 3.14 -21.56 -2.82
CA ALA A 233 3.50 -20.31 -3.49
C ALA A 233 4.12 -19.27 -2.53
N MET A 234 3.70 -19.24 -1.27
CA MET A 234 4.32 -18.40 -0.24
C MET A 234 5.70 -18.92 0.20
N ALA A 235 5.96 -20.22 0.10
CA ALA A 235 7.21 -20.85 0.55
C ALA A 235 8.39 -20.56 -0.39
N VAL A 236 8.76 -19.28 -0.51
CA VAL A 236 9.80 -18.77 -1.41
C VAL A 236 11.07 -18.41 -0.62
N THR A 237 12.19 -19.08 -0.96
CA THR A 237 13.52 -18.70 -0.47
C THR A 237 13.89 -17.33 -0.98
N GLY A 238 14.38 -16.46 -0.12
CA GLY A 238 14.78 -15.11 -0.51
C GLY A 238 13.68 -14.05 -0.37
N ALA A 239 12.43 -14.43 -0.09
CA ALA A 239 11.43 -13.47 0.35
C ALA A 239 11.78 -12.93 1.74
N ASN A 240 11.62 -11.63 1.93
CA ASN A 240 12.08 -10.96 3.15
C ASN A 240 11.37 -11.48 4.42
N ASN A 241 10.10 -11.88 4.30
CA ASN A 241 9.33 -12.47 5.40
C ASN A 241 10.00 -13.71 6.02
N ALA A 242 10.79 -14.48 5.26
CA ALA A 242 11.55 -15.60 5.79
C ALA A 242 12.67 -15.17 6.77
N TYR A 243 13.19 -13.94 6.63
CA TYR A 243 14.33 -13.44 7.40
C TYR A 243 13.95 -12.46 8.50
N THR A 244 12.97 -11.62 8.24
CA THR A 244 12.59 -10.52 9.13
C THR A 244 11.23 -10.74 9.82
N GLY A 245 10.46 -11.75 9.37
CA GLY A 245 9.09 -11.93 9.83
C GLY A 245 8.18 -10.76 9.41
N GLY A 246 7.26 -10.39 10.28
CA GLY A 246 6.32 -9.28 10.09
C GLY A 246 5.08 -9.67 9.30
N GLN A 247 4.15 -8.73 9.22
CA GLN A 247 2.87 -8.98 8.60
C GLN A 247 2.98 -9.04 7.07
N THR A 248 2.25 -9.97 6.47
CA THR A 248 2.12 -10.16 5.03
C THR A 248 0.65 -10.21 4.63
N LEU A 249 0.34 -10.00 3.35
CA LEU A 249 -1.03 -9.91 2.87
C LEU A 249 -1.36 -11.03 1.88
N LEU A 250 -2.46 -11.73 2.16
CA LEU A 250 -3.13 -12.62 1.22
C LEU A 250 -4.41 -11.94 0.71
N ALA A 251 -4.41 -11.53 -0.55
CA ALA A 251 -5.58 -10.98 -1.22
C ALA A 251 -6.25 -12.07 -2.07
N LEU A 252 -7.31 -12.65 -1.53
CA LEU A 252 -8.05 -13.73 -2.16
C LEU A 252 -8.94 -13.19 -3.29
N GLY A 253 -8.90 -13.83 -4.45
CA GLY A 253 -9.94 -13.62 -5.46
C GLY A 253 -11.30 -14.12 -4.95
N PRO A 254 -12.42 -13.49 -5.38
CA PRO A 254 -13.76 -13.83 -4.86
C PRO A 254 -14.14 -15.31 -4.97
N GLU A 255 -13.77 -15.99 -6.04
CA GLU A 255 -14.08 -17.42 -6.21
C GLU A 255 -13.34 -18.30 -5.21
N HIS A 256 -12.06 -18.00 -4.93
CA HIS A 256 -11.29 -18.72 -3.91
C HIS A 256 -11.84 -18.41 -2.51
N ALA A 257 -12.13 -17.14 -2.21
CA ALA A 257 -12.70 -16.73 -0.93
C ALA A 257 -14.02 -17.47 -0.65
N ASN A 258 -14.93 -17.51 -1.63
CA ASN A 258 -16.20 -18.22 -1.50
C ASN A 258 -16.01 -19.75 -1.31
N THR A 259 -15.09 -20.38 -2.05
CA THR A 259 -14.81 -21.81 -1.89
C THR A 259 -14.30 -22.12 -0.48
N ILE A 260 -13.35 -21.30 0.00
CA ILE A 260 -12.76 -21.45 1.34
C ILE A 260 -13.82 -21.24 2.44
N ASN A 261 -14.64 -20.21 2.29
CA ASN A 261 -15.73 -19.92 3.24
C ASN A 261 -16.79 -21.04 3.26
N ASN A 262 -17.16 -21.59 2.10
CA ASN A 262 -18.15 -22.68 2.01
C ASN A 262 -17.69 -23.95 2.71
N ASP A 263 -16.37 -24.17 2.82
CA ASP A 263 -15.76 -25.27 3.59
C ASP A 263 -15.61 -24.92 5.10
N GLY A 264 -16.15 -23.78 5.54
CA GLY A 264 -16.21 -23.40 6.95
C GLY A 264 -14.96 -22.68 7.49
N PHE A 265 -14.04 -22.23 6.62
CA PHE A 265 -12.89 -21.44 7.04
C PHE A 265 -13.26 -19.97 7.14
N ASP A 266 -12.89 -19.34 8.24
CA ASP A 266 -12.84 -17.89 8.42
C ASP A 266 -11.39 -17.38 8.23
N LYS A 267 -11.19 -16.07 8.30
CA LYS A 267 -9.87 -15.46 8.12
C LYS A 267 -8.83 -15.96 9.15
N LEU A 268 -9.26 -16.18 10.39
CA LEU A 268 -8.37 -16.70 11.45
C LEU A 268 -7.93 -18.12 11.16
N SER A 269 -8.85 -19.02 10.80
CA SER A 269 -8.54 -20.40 10.44
C SER A 269 -7.65 -20.50 9.19
N ILE A 270 -7.82 -19.61 8.21
CA ILE A 270 -6.91 -19.45 7.06
C ILE A 270 -5.49 -19.12 7.56
N ALA A 271 -5.39 -18.09 8.42
CA ALA A 271 -4.10 -17.64 8.94
C ALA A 271 -3.41 -18.71 9.80
N GLU A 272 -4.13 -19.39 10.67
CA GLU A 272 -3.64 -20.52 11.44
C GLU A 272 -3.18 -21.69 10.56
N TRP A 273 -3.93 -21.98 9.50
CA TRP A 273 -3.59 -23.06 8.58
C TRP A 273 -2.30 -22.76 7.82
N LEU A 274 -2.16 -21.53 7.31
CA LEU A 274 -0.99 -21.08 6.55
C LEU A 274 0.25 -20.90 7.42
N SER A 275 0.12 -20.39 8.65
CA SER A 275 1.26 -20.27 9.58
C SER A 275 1.93 -21.61 9.89
N LYS A 276 1.17 -22.70 9.84
CA LYS A 276 1.69 -24.06 10.04
C LYS A 276 2.31 -24.67 8.79
N ARG A 277 1.93 -24.24 7.58
CA ARG A 277 2.24 -24.91 6.32
C ARG A 277 3.06 -24.09 5.32
N ALA A 278 2.95 -22.75 5.32
CA ALA A 278 3.75 -21.89 4.46
C ALA A 278 5.19 -21.79 5.01
N ARG A 279 5.99 -22.82 4.76
CA ARG A 279 7.32 -22.99 5.32
C ARG A 279 8.31 -23.39 4.24
N VAL A 280 9.49 -22.79 4.25
CA VAL A 280 10.58 -23.10 3.32
C VAL A 280 11.45 -24.20 3.91
N PRO A 281 11.60 -25.37 3.24
CA PRO A 281 12.49 -26.44 3.66
C PRO A 281 13.96 -25.97 3.74
N LEU A 282 14.71 -26.44 4.75
CA LEU A 282 16.09 -26.00 5.00
C LEU A 282 17.04 -26.31 3.85
N GLU A 283 16.82 -27.40 3.13
CA GLU A 283 17.60 -27.80 1.96
C GLU A 283 17.53 -26.83 0.78
N ARG A 284 16.62 -25.86 0.82
CA ARG A 284 16.53 -24.77 -0.17
C ARG A 284 17.45 -23.60 0.15
N TYR A 285 18.09 -23.58 1.31
CA TYR A 285 19.06 -22.57 1.71
C TYR A 285 20.48 -23.09 1.60
N THR A 286 21.44 -22.21 1.31
CA THR A 286 22.85 -22.56 1.46
C THR A 286 23.21 -22.62 2.95
N HIS A 287 24.27 -23.35 3.29
CA HIS A 287 24.78 -23.42 4.67
C HIS A 287 25.10 -22.00 5.21
N ASP A 288 25.78 -21.17 4.40
CA ASP A 288 26.16 -19.82 4.80
C ASP A 288 24.92 -18.94 5.06
N THR A 289 23.88 -19.05 4.22
CA THR A 289 22.61 -18.35 4.45
C THR A 289 21.98 -18.74 5.80
N LEU A 290 21.99 -20.04 6.14
CA LEU A 290 21.42 -20.50 7.41
C LEU A 290 22.19 -19.91 8.60
N ILE A 291 23.51 -19.88 8.54
CA ILE A 291 24.35 -19.34 9.62
C ILE A 291 24.21 -17.83 9.72
N GLU A 292 24.33 -17.10 8.59
CA GLU A 292 24.38 -15.64 8.61
C GLU A 292 23.03 -14.97 8.85
N ARG A 293 21.95 -15.55 8.29
CA ARG A 293 20.63 -14.95 8.35
C ARG A 293 19.78 -15.40 9.54
N PHE A 294 20.02 -16.63 10.01
CA PHE A 294 19.25 -17.20 11.13
C PHE A 294 20.08 -17.40 12.40
N GLY A 295 21.38 -17.07 12.35
CA GLY A 295 22.30 -17.23 13.51
C GLY A 295 22.62 -18.68 13.81
N GLY A 296 22.33 -19.60 12.93
CA GLY A 296 22.52 -21.05 13.06
C GLY A 296 21.54 -21.82 12.16
N ILE A 297 21.64 -23.14 12.19
CA ILE A 297 20.69 -24.00 11.48
C ILE A 297 19.39 -24.06 12.29
N PRO A 298 18.24 -23.60 11.76
CA PRO A 298 16.96 -23.73 12.46
C PRO A 298 16.57 -25.19 12.73
N ASP A 299 15.80 -25.44 13.77
CA ASP A 299 15.33 -26.79 14.13
C ASP A 299 14.33 -27.38 13.13
N GLY A 300 13.83 -26.61 12.19
CA GLY A 300 12.88 -27.05 11.16
C GLY A 300 12.66 -26.02 10.06
N PRO A 301 11.75 -26.30 9.10
CA PRO A 301 11.48 -25.43 7.97
C PRO A 301 11.14 -23.99 8.39
N VAL A 302 11.68 -23.00 7.67
CA VAL A 302 11.54 -21.56 7.98
C VAL A 302 10.11 -21.10 7.67
N PRO A 303 9.38 -20.52 8.64
CA PRO A 303 8.02 -20.03 8.39
C PRO A 303 8.03 -18.74 7.58
N MET A 304 7.08 -18.62 6.65
CA MET A 304 6.78 -17.39 5.94
C MET A 304 5.79 -16.49 6.70
N VAL A 305 5.03 -17.10 7.59
CA VAL A 305 4.09 -16.47 8.51
C VAL A 305 4.39 -17.04 9.90
N SER A 306 4.91 -16.22 10.80
CA SER A 306 5.40 -16.70 12.11
C SER A 306 4.24 -17.03 13.06
N SER A 307 3.16 -16.26 12.99
CA SER A 307 1.92 -16.49 13.75
C SER A 307 0.71 -16.17 12.87
N SER A 308 -0.49 -16.56 13.33
CA SER A 308 -1.73 -16.17 12.64
C SER A 308 -1.91 -14.65 12.55
N ASP A 309 -1.40 -13.90 13.52
CA ASP A 309 -1.52 -12.44 13.57
C ASP A 309 -0.66 -11.74 12.51
N ASP A 310 0.32 -12.46 11.93
CA ASP A 310 1.20 -11.96 10.86
C ASP A 310 0.60 -12.11 9.45
N LEU A 311 -0.58 -12.71 9.31
CA LEU A 311 -1.26 -12.82 8.03
C LEU A 311 -2.53 -11.96 7.98
N ILE A 312 -2.50 -10.96 7.10
CA ILE A 312 -3.68 -10.18 6.74
C ILE A 312 -4.39 -10.89 5.60
N VAL A 313 -5.69 -11.14 5.75
CA VAL A 313 -6.54 -11.73 4.71
C VAL A 313 -7.60 -10.72 4.29
N MET A 314 -7.68 -10.44 3.00
CA MET A 314 -8.74 -9.62 2.40
C MET A 314 -9.22 -10.23 1.08
N VAL A 315 -10.33 -9.72 0.54
CA VAL A 315 -10.83 -10.08 -0.79
C VAL A 315 -10.54 -8.95 -1.78
N LEU A 316 -9.97 -9.30 -2.92
CA LEU A 316 -9.62 -8.34 -3.97
C LEU A 316 -9.72 -8.99 -5.35
N GLY A 317 -10.18 -8.22 -6.30
CA GLY A 317 -10.25 -8.68 -7.69
C GLY A 317 -11.67 -9.03 -8.14
N GLY A 318 -11.78 -9.34 -9.41
CA GLY A 318 -13.04 -9.75 -10.07
C GLY A 318 -13.18 -11.28 -10.17
N PRO A 319 -14.13 -11.76 -11.00
CA PRO A 319 -14.31 -13.18 -11.27
C PRO A 319 -13.03 -13.81 -11.82
N GLY A 320 -12.74 -15.02 -11.38
CA GLY A 320 -11.58 -15.80 -11.80
C GLY A 320 -10.87 -16.46 -10.62
N LYS A 321 -10.16 -17.55 -10.91
CA LYS A 321 -9.46 -18.36 -9.91
C LYS A 321 -8.00 -17.94 -9.76
N HIS A 322 -7.80 -16.72 -9.32
CA HIS A 322 -6.51 -16.15 -8.98
C HIS A 322 -6.57 -15.52 -7.59
N THR A 323 -5.46 -15.59 -6.90
CA THR A 323 -5.21 -14.98 -5.59
C THR A 323 -3.85 -14.30 -5.67
N SER A 324 -3.58 -13.31 -4.85
CA SER A 324 -2.25 -12.75 -4.75
C SER A 324 -1.74 -12.78 -3.31
N TRP A 325 -0.46 -13.09 -3.19
CA TRP A 325 0.31 -12.89 -1.98
C TRP A 325 1.21 -11.67 -2.15
N VAL A 326 1.22 -10.79 -1.16
CA VAL A 326 2.11 -9.63 -1.11
C VAL A 326 3.14 -9.86 -0.02
N PRO A 327 4.38 -10.23 -0.40
CA PRO A 327 5.50 -10.23 0.54
C PRO A 327 5.76 -8.83 1.08
N THR A 328 6.39 -8.72 2.26
CA THR A 328 6.60 -7.43 2.91
C THR A 328 8.00 -7.28 3.49
N PHE A 329 8.34 -6.08 3.94
CA PHE A 329 9.63 -5.77 4.56
C PHE A 329 9.70 -6.12 6.06
N GLY A 330 8.68 -6.78 6.62
CA GLY A 330 8.68 -7.15 8.04
C GLY A 330 8.15 -6.04 8.98
N ALA A 331 7.61 -4.97 8.42
CA ALA A 331 6.92 -3.94 9.20
C ALA A 331 5.51 -4.41 9.60
N VAL A 332 4.98 -3.83 10.67
CA VAL A 332 3.58 -4.01 11.07
C VAL A 332 2.70 -3.10 10.22
N SER A 333 1.56 -3.60 9.77
CA SER A 333 0.58 -2.75 9.09
C SER A 333 -0.13 -1.85 10.10
N TYR A 334 -0.44 -0.63 9.68
CA TYR A 334 -1.20 0.33 10.48
C TYR A 334 -2.50 0.72 9.77
N THR A 335 -3.60 0.79 10.52
CA THR A 335 -4.91 1.20 10.00
C THR A 335 -5.35 2.49 10.67
N HIS A 336 -5.69 3.48 9.86
CA HIS A 336 -6.11 4.81 10.29
C HIS A 336 -7.50 5.15 9.77
N LEU A 337 -8.30 5.89 10.58
CA LEU A 337 -9.56 6.46 10.11
C LEU A 337 -9.29 7.55 9.08
N THR A 338 -10.05 7.59 8.00
CA THR A 338 -10.05 8.74 7.10
C THR A 338 -10.63 9.94 7.83
N LEU A 339 -10.07 11.10 7.54
CA LEU A 339 -10.61 12.36 8.06
C LEU A 339 -12.07 12.52 7.60
N PRO A 340 -12.98 13.04 8.47
CA PRO A 340 -14.37 13.20 8.11
C PRO A 340 -14.49 14.09 6.86
N THR A 341 -15.10 13.52 5.82
CA THR A 341 -15.53 14.32 4.68
C THR A 341 -16.81 15.05 5.07
N THR A 342 -16.80 16.36 5.03
CA THR A 342 -18.07 17.11 5.04
C THR A 342 -18.83 16.68 3.77
N PRO A 343 -20.07 16.19 3.87
CA PRO A 343 -20.84 15.97 2.66
C PRO A 343 -20.96 17.31 1.93
N TYR A 344 -20.53 17.34 0.68
CA TYR A 344 -20.78 18.49 -0.18
C TYR A 344 -22.30 18.65 -0.31
N VAL A 345 -22.83 19.71 0.25
CA VAL A 345 -24.20 20.17 0.05
C VAL A 345 -24.24 21.03 -1.20
#